data_3fb72a9da3ac78fe734c6bd530cfa8a6
#
_entry.id   3fb72a9da3ac78fe734c6bd530cfa8a6
#
_cell.length_a   1.000
_cell.length_b   1.000
_cell.length_c   1.000
_cell.angle_alpha   90.00
_cell.angle_beta   90.00
_cell.angle_gamma   90.00
#
_symmetry.space_group_name_H-M   'P 1'
#
loop_
_entity.id
_entity.type
_entity.pdbx_description
1 polymer ?
#
loop_
_entity_poly.entity_id
_entity_poly.type
_entity_poly.pdbx_seq_one_letter_code
_entity_poly.pdbx_strand_id
1 'polypeptide(L)'
;MGSNFMSELGSQGASSSGKAIVAEHLCKIFEITKGMVRRKKSQVIALKDVSFEVDYGELFGLVGPNGAGKTTTIKILTTMLIPTSGRAAVLGYDSQKDVTRIREKIGIVLGGERGLYTRVSAVDNLRYFADLYGVPRNIQDKRIKELLEFMGLSDKAHSRVETYSKGMKQRLHLARGLINDPEIIFLDEPTVGLDPEIAIETRSMIKGLVEKGKTILLTTHYMFEADVLCKRVAIIRNGDVVALDTPSGLKKYVMETSVVEVEGFGITEKEVARFREMKDIISVSADLGENKQVLKIQTPKGSEIISEVQEVLKDSHIYDIKIKEPTLEDAYLKLVAT
;
A
#
# COMPACT_ATOMS: atom_id res chain seq x y z
N MET A 1 -14.10 -26.92 -9.92
CA MET A 1 -13.61 -27.90 -8.92
C MET A 1 -12.27 -27.41 -8.35
N GLY A 2 -12.27 -26.32 -7.58
CA GLY A 2 -11.07 -25.68 -7.06
C GLY A 2 -11.17 -25.22 -5.61
N SER A 3 -12.18 -25.68 -4.84
CA SER A 3 -12.47 -25.07 -3.53
C SER A 3 -11.99 -25.85 -2.29
N ASN A 4 -11.40 -27.01 -2.41
CA ASN A 4 -11.15 -27.87 -1.23
C ASN A 4 -9.68 -28.01 -0.78
N PHE A 5 -8.72 -27.32 -1.41
CA PHE A 5 -7.29 -27.61 -1.13
C PHE A 5 -6.65 -26.68 -0.08
N MET A 6 -7.16 -25.46 0.10
CA MET A 6 -6.60 -24.50 1.07
C MET A 6 -7.15 -24.64 2.50
N SER A 7 -8.11 -25.57 2.75
CA SER A 7 -8.68 -25.78 4.08
C SER A 7 -7.78 -26.58 5.05
N GLU A 8 -6.76 -27.26 4.54
CA GLU A 8 -5.80 -28.02 5.39
C GLU A 8 -4.58 -27.19 5.83
N LEU A 9 -4.40 -25.98 5.30
CA LEU A 9 -3.25 -25.11 5.62
C LEU A 9 -3.56 -24.10 6.76
N GLY A 10 -4.70 -24.16 7.40
CA GLY A 10 -5.19 -23.09 8.27
C GLY A 10 -5.45 -23.40 9.74
N SER A 11 -5.15 -24.59 10.27
CA SER A 11 -5.58 -24.96 11.63
C SER A 11 -4.49 -25.13 12.67
N GLN A 12 -3.56 -24.19 12.76
CA GLN A 12 -2.79 -23.93 13.99
C GLN A 12 -2.65 -22.42 14.23
N GLY A 13 -3.74 -21.70 14.16
CA GLY A 13 -3.83 -20.33 14.66
C GLY A 13 -3.95 -20.37 16.17
N ALA A 14 -2.84 -20.30 16.87
CA ALA A 14 -2.86 -19.91 18.27
C ALA A 14 -3.51 -18.53 18.34
N SER A 15 -4.62 -18.40 19.05
CA SER A 15 -5.22 -17.13 19.45
C SER A 15 -4.26 -16.44 20.42
N SER A 16 -3.19 -15.85 19.90
CA SER A 16 -2.34 -14.97 20.66
C SER A 16 -2.97 -13.57 20.59
N SER A 17 -3.29 -13.00 21.75
CA SER A 17 -3.63 -11.58 21.92
C SER A 17 -2.45 -10.64 21.59
N GLY A 18 -1.52 -11.07 20.75
CA GLY A 18 -0.30 -10.39 20.40
C GLY A 18 -0.38 -9.73 19.01
N LYS A 19 0.61 -8.88 18.73
CA LYS A 19 0.80 -8.23 17.43
C LYS A 19 1.68 -9.09 16.52
N ALA A 20 1.35 -9.12 15.22
CA ALA A 20 2.16 -9.82 14.22
C ALA A 20 3.49 -9.09 13.95
N ILE A 21 3.45 -7.75 13.93
CA ILE A 21 4.63 -6.91 13.78
C ILE A 21 4.58 -5.81 14.85
N VAL A 22 5.74 -5.54 15.47
CA VAL A 22 5.93 -4.43 16.41
C VAL A 22 7.20 -3.69 16.02
N ALA A 23 7.08 -2.40 15.78
CA ALA A 23 8.19 -1.47 15.60
C ALA A 23 8.12 -0.43 16.72
N GLU A 24 9.19 -0.31 17.51
CA GLU A 24 9.27 0.58 18.67
C GLU A 24 10.49 1.49 18.53
N HIS A 25 10.25 2.78 18.33
CA HIS A 25 11.27 3.83 18.27
C HIS A 25 12.43 3.51 17.32
N LEU A 26 12.12 2.94 16.12
CA LEU A 26 13.16 2.55 15.17
C LEU A 26 13.88 3.77 14.63
N CYS A 27 15.18 3.82 14.87
CA CYS A 27 16.09 4.80 14.30
C CYS A 27 17.11 4.10 13.38
N LYS A 28 17.43 4.75 12.25
CA LYS A 28 18.51 4.29 11.36
C LYS A 28 19.31 5.44 10.79
N ILE A 29 20.58 5.45 11.10
CA ILE A 29 21.57 6.41 10.61
C ILE A 29 22.58 5.64 9.76
N PHE A 30 22.79 6.08 8.52
CA PHE A 30 23.83 5.57 7.65
C PHE A 30 25.03 6.52 7.66
N GLU A 31 26.22 5.97 7.87
CA GLU A 31 27.48 6.71 7.68
C GLU A 31 27.92 6.59 6.22
N ILE A 32 28.03 7.70 5.52
CA ILE A 32 28.49 7.76 4.14
C ILE A 32 29.85 8.45 4.11
N THR A 33 30.83 7.77 3.55
CA THR A 33 32.15 8.37 3.29
C THR A 33 32.19 8.83 1.85
N LYS A 34 32.20 10.14 1.61
CA LYS A 34 32.35 10.74 0.26
C LYS A 34 33.78 11.16 0.04
N GLY A 35 34.28 10.86 -1.17
CA GLY A 35 35.61 11.31 -1.68
C GLY A 35 36.67 10.23 -1.61
N MET A 36 37.42 10.09 -2.73
CA MET A 36 38.47 9.08 -2.89
C MET A 36 39.80 9.55 -2.24
N VAL A 37 40.05 10.86 -2.20
CA VAL A 37 41.29 11.48 -1.68
C VAL A 37 41.05 12.22 -0.35
N ARG A 38 39.93 12.94 -0.21
CA ARG A 38 39.50 13.55 1.05
C ARG A 38 38.23 12.90 1.54
N ARG A 39 38.37 11.93 2.43
CA ARG A 39 37.25 11.21 3.07
C ARG A 39 36.47 12.13 3.99
N LYS A 40 35.36 12.67 3.51
CA LYS A 40 34.41 13.42 4.34
C LYS A 40 33.32 12.46 4.82
N LYS A 41 33.24 12.19 6.11
CA LYS A 41 32.14 11.44 6.70
C LYS A 41 30.89 12.33 6.72
N SER A 42 29.79 11.84 6.20
CA SER A 42 28.47 12.46 6.33
C SER A 42 27.51 11.41 6.86
N GLN A 43 26.53 11.82 7.66
CA GLN A 43 25.48 10.95 8.15
C GLN A 43 24.19 11.23 7.40
N VAL A 44 23.46 10.17 7.07
CA VAL A 44 22.12 10.25 6.50
C VAL A 44 21.19 9.55 7.46
N ILE A 45 20.25 10.29 8.03
CA ILE A 45 19.20 9.76 8.90
C ILE A 45 18.10 9.24 7.99
N ALA A 46 17.92 7.92 7.94
CA ALA A 46 16.86 7.27 7.16
C ALA A 46 15.60 7.04 7.98
N LEU A 47 15.75 6.76 9.28
CA LEU A 47 14.65 6.69 10.25
C LEU A 47 15.08 7.48 11.48
N LYS A 48 14.14 8.28 12.03
CA LYS A 48 14.36 9.04 13.27
C LYS A 48 13.64 8.38 14.43
N ASP A 49 12.32 8.21 14.30
CA ASP A 49 11.48 7.57 15.29
C ASP A 49 10.26 6.92 14.62
N VAL A 50 10.41 5.66 14.25
CA VAL A 50 9.32 4.92 13.60
C VAL A 50 8.73 3.92 14.58
N SER A 51 7.47 4.15 14.96
CA SER A 51 6.72 3.29 15.88
C SER A 51 5.36 2.94 15.31
N PHE A 52 5.04 1.65 15.19
CA PHE A 52 3.73 1.13 14.80
C PHE A 52 3.60 -0.36 15.12
N GLU A 53 2.36 -0.83 15.13
CA GLU A 53 2.02 -2.24 15.32
C GLU A 53 1.09 -2.74 14.23
N VAL A 54 1.20 -4.02 13.87
CA VAL A 54 0.33 -4.70 12.89
C VAL A 54 -0.31 -5.92 13.53
N ASP A 55 -1.62 -6.06 13.37
CA ASP A 55 -2.39 -7.20 13.87
C ASP A 55 -2.23 -8.42 12.95
N TYR A 56 -2.47 -9.62 13.49
CA TYR A 56 -2.53 -10.83 12.65
C TYR A 56 -3.70 -10.73 11.65
N GLY A 57 -3.47 -11.20 10.42
CA GLY A 57 -4.46 -11.15 9.33
C GLY A 57 -4.78 -9.74 8.84
N GLU A 58 -3.97 -8.73 9.18
CA GLU A 58 -4.14 -7.36 8.75
C GLU A 58 -3.35 -7.07 7.47
N LEU A 59 -3.94 -6.28 6.57
CA LEU A 59 -3.22 -5.57 5.53
C LEU A 59 -2.93 -4.16 6.00
N PHE A 60 -1.68 -3.93 6.37
CA PHE A 60 -1.19 -2.65 6.90
C PHE A 60 -0.37 -1.91 5.85
N GLY A 61 -0.65 -0.62 5.66
CA GLY A 61 0.05 0.24 4.72
C GLY A 61 1.08 1.13 5.41
N LEU A 62 2.33 1.13 4.94
CA LEU A 62 3.33 2.13 5.27
C LEU A 62 3.53 3.05 4.07
N VAL A 63 3.00 4.27 4.14
CA VAL A 63 2.81 5.15 2.99
C VAL A 63 3.60 6.43 3.13
N GLY A 64 4.17 6.91 2.04
CA GLY A 64 4.94 8.16 2.04
C GLY A 64 5.78 8.32 0.77
N PRO A 65 6.44 9.48 0.58
CA PRO A 65 7.23 9.75 -0.60
C PRO A 65 8.49 8.89 -0.68
N ASN A 66 9.16 8.93 -1.83
CA ASN A 66 10.45 8.29 -1.99
C ASN A 66 11.48 8.90 -1.02
N GLY A 67 12.24 8.03 -0.37
CA GLY A 67 13.21 8.45 0.64
C GLY A 67 12.64 8.69 2.05
N ALA A 68 11.33 8.50 2.28
CA ALA A 68 10.71 8.68 3.61
C ALA A 68 11.15 7.66 4.67
N GLY A 69 11.74 6.52 4.27
CA GLY A 69 12.19 5.47 5.17
C GLY A 69 11.46 4.12 5.00
N LYS A 70 10.46 4.01 4.11
CA LYS A 70 9.64 2.80 3.89
C LYS A 70 10.47 1.53 3.70
N THR A 71 11.31 1.49 2.66
CA THR A 71 12.18 0.35 2.37
C THR A 71 13.18 0.07 3.49
N THR A 72 13.66 1.10 4.20
CA THR A 72 14.55 0.94 5.36
C THR A 72 13.82 0.22 6.50
N THR A 73 12.58 0.59 6.77
CA THR A 73 11.72 -0.06 7.77
C THR A 73 11.49 -1.52 7.42
N ILE A 74 11.09 -1.83 6.16
CA ILE A 74 10.96 -3.23 5.71
C ILE A 74 12.26 -4.01 5.93
N LYS A 75 13.41 -3.46 5.54
CA LYS A 75 14.70 -4.14 5.70
C LYS A 75 15.04 -4.45 7.16
N ILE A 76 14.64 -3.61 8.11
CA ILE A 76 14.83 -3.87 9.54
C ILE A 76 13.90 -4.99 10.00
N LEU A 77 12.61 -4.92 9.67
CA LEU A 77 11.61 -5.93 10.03
C LEU A 77 11.93 -7.31 9.43
N THR A 78 12.45 -7.33 8.20
CA THR A 78 12.85 -8.56 7.50
C THR A 78 14.27 -9.02 7.84
N THR A 79 14.88 -8.48 8.87
CA THR A 79 16.22 -8.85 9.36
C THR A 79 17.38 -8.59 8.38
N MET A 80 17.16 -7.84 7.31
CA MET A 80 18.21 -7.48 6.34
C MET A 80 19.06 -6.29 6.80
N LEU A 81 18.58 -5.54 7.79
CA LEU A 81 19.25 -4.34 8.28
C LEU A 81 19.07 -4.24 9.78
N ILE A 82 20.17 -3.95 10.49
CA ILE A 82 20.15 -3.70 11.93
C ILE A 82 19.80 -2.22 12.17
N PRO A 83 18.83 -1.89 13.03
CA PRO A 83 18.55 -0.50 13.40
C PRO A 83 19.73 0.11 14.18
N THR A 84 19.85 1.42 14.19
CA THR A 84 20.84 2.14 15.04
C THR A 84 20.37 2.16 16.49
N SER A 85 19.05 2.31 16.70
CA SER A 85 18.40 2.17 18.01
C SER A 85 16.93 1.79 17.80
N GLY A 86 16.23 1.49 18.88
CA GLY A 86 14.87 0.99 18.86
C GLY A 86 14.81 -0.53 18.76
N ARG A 87 13.59 -1.07 18.70
CA ARG A 87 13.31 -2.50 18.66
C ARG A 87 12.32 -2.85 17.57
N ALA A 88 12.54 -3.98 16.92
CA ALA A 88 11.57 -4.57 15.98
C ALA A 88 11.33 -6.03 16.37
N ALA A 89 10.05 -6.42 16.39
CA ALA A 89 9.66 -7.81 16.60
C ALA A 89 8.68 -8.24 15.49
N VAL A 90 8.83 -9.47 15.01
CA VAL A 90 8.00 -10.09 13.97
C VAL A 90 7.59 -11.47 14.47
N LEU A 91 6.28 -11.74 14.53
CA LEU A 91 5.72 -12.96 15.10
C LEU A 91 6.19 -13.22 16.55
N GLY A 92 6.41 -12.15 17.32
CA GLY A 92 6.94 -12.23 18.68
C GLY A 92 8.46 -12.43 18.77
N TYR A 93 9.16 -12.63 17.64
CA TYR A 93 10.62 -12.83 17.57
C TYR A 93 11.34 -11.49 17.38
N ASP A 94 12.45 -11.29 18.07
CA ASP A 94 13.30 -10.10 17.95
C ASP A 94 14.07 -10.11 16.62
N SER A 95 13.97 -9.03 15.84
CA SER A 95 14.56 -8.94 14.49
C SER A 95 16.09 -9.00 14.45
N GLN A 96 16.76 -8.79 15.58
CA GLN A 96 18.22 -8.85 15.69
C GLN A 96 18.72 -10.19 16.25
N LYS A 97 17.92 -10.85 17.10
CA LYS A 97 18.32 -12.07 17.82
C LYS A 97 17.80 -13.34 17.15
N ASP A 98 16.58 -13.32 16.64
CA ASP A 98 15.87 -14.51 16.14
C ASP A 98 15.79 -14.54 14.60
N VAL A 99 16.85 -14.11 13.92
CA VAL A 99 16.90 -13.90 12.47
C VAL A 99 16.41 -15.11 11.67
N THR A 100 16.88 -16.31 11.99
CA THR A 100 16.51 -17.54 11.25
C THR A 100 15.04 -17.86 11.41
N ARG A 101 14.49 -17.79 12.64
CA ARG A 101 13.09 -18.06 12.93
C ARG A 101 12.15 -17.12 12.20
N ILE A 102 12.52 -15.84 12.09
CA ILE A 102 11.74 -14.85 11.33
C ILE A 102 11.78 -15.19 9.84
N ARG A 103 12.98 -15.43 9.28
CA ARG A 103 13.15 -15.68 7.83
C ARG A 103 12.40 -16.90 7.33
N GLU A 104 12.26 -17.93 8.13
CA GLU A 104 11.50 -19.13 7.81
C GLU A 104 10.00 -18.85 7.64
N LYS A 105 9.47 -17.83 8.34
CA LYS A 105 8.04 -17.54 8.47
C LYS A 105 7.56 -16.32 7.68
N ILE A 106 8.46 -15.61 7.04
CA ILE A 106 8.13 -14.41 6.26
C ILE A 106 8.35 -14.61 4.76
N GLY A 107 7.54 -13.90 3.98
CA GLY A 107 7.72 -13.73 2.55
C GLY A 107 8.11 -12.29 2.23
N ILE A 108 9.00 -12.10 1.25
CA ILE A 108 9.51 -10.78 0.91
C ILE A 108 9.45 -10.57 -0.59
N VAL A 109 8.76 -9.50 -0.99
CA VAL A 109 8.70 -9.01 -2.37
C VAL A 109 9.18 -7.57 -2.38
N LEU A 110 10.43 -7.37 -2.77
CA LEU A 110 11.01 -6.04 -2.90
C LEU A 110 10.74 -5.49 -4.30
N GLY A 111 10.57 -4.18 -4.40
CA GLY A 111 10.36 -3.49 -5.66
C GLY A 111 11.51 -3.67 -6.66
N GLY A 112 11.17 -3.69 -7.94
CA GLY A 112 12.10 -3.86 -9.05
C GLY A 112 12.23 -5.31 -9.55
N GLU A 113 12.87 -5.48 -10.71
CA GLU A 113 13.00 -6.79 -11.41
C GLU A 113 14.11 -7.69 -10.82
N ARG A 114 14.70 -7.31 -9.68
CA ARG A 114 15.83 -8.05 -9.10
C ARG A 114 15.36 -9.29 -8.33
N GLY A 115 16.09 -10.39 -8.48
CA GLY A 115 15.89 -11.60 -7.70
C GLY A 115 15.13 -12.73 -8.41
N LEU A 116 14.88 -12.61 -9.73
CA LEU A 116 14.50 -13.72 -10.59
C LEU A 116 15.67 -14.09 -11.50
N TYR A 117 15.86 -15.38 -11.70
CA TYR A 117 16.82 -15.91 -12.66
C TYR A 117 16.17 -15.94 -14.04
N THR A 118 16.47 -14.97 -14.88
CA THR A 118 15.75 -14.73 -16.14
C THR A 118 16.00 -15.80 -17.19
N ARG A 119 17.14 -16.50 -17.13
CA ARG A 119 17.55 -17.54 -18.11
C ARG A 119 16.95 -18.90 -17.85
N VAL A 120 16.28 -19.13 -16.74
CA VAL A 120 15.60 -20.39 -16.40
C VAL A 120 14.08 -20.21 -16.38
N SER A 121 13.33 -21.32 -16.29
CA SER A 121 11.86 -21.28 -16.26
C SER A 121 11.31 -20.74 -14.94
N ALA A 122 10.01 -20.44 -14.90
CA ALA A 122 9.33 -20.06 -13.64
C ALA A 122 9.35 -21.23 -12.64
N VAL A 123 9.13 -22.45 -13.11
CA VAL A 123 9.22 -23.66 -12.27
C VAL A 123 10.60 -23.77 -11.62
N ASP A 124 11.67 -23.62 -12.41
CA ASP A 124 13.03 -23.73 -11.88
C ASP A 124 13.39 -22.60 -10.93
N ASN A 125 12.90 -21.38 -11.20
CA ASN A 125 13.02 -20.27 -10.26
C ASN A 125 12.37 -20.63 -8.91
N LEU A 126 11.11 -21.08 -8.92
CA LEU A 126 10.40 -21.40 -7.69
C LEU A 126 11.02 -22.61 -6.98
N ARG A 127 11.50 -23.62 -7.71
CA ARG A 127 12.18 -24.77 -7.13
C ARG A 127 13.48 -24.37 -6.44
N TYR A 128 14.27 -23.49 -7.05
CA TYR A 128 15.48 -22.96 -6.43
C TYR A 128 15.17 -22.26 -5.09
N PHE A 129 14.15 -21.40 -5.05
CA PHE A 129 13.76 -20.73 -3.82
C PHE A 129 13.13 -21.69 -2.81
N ALA A 130 12.37 -22.70 -3.26
CA ALA A 130 11.85 -23.74 -2.37
C ALA A 130 12.99 -24.52 -1.68
N ASP A 131 14.03 -24.90 -2.40
CA ASP A 131 15.22 -25.53 -1.81
C ASP A 131 15.94 -24.58 -0.85
N LEU A 132 16.08 -23.29 -1.20
CA LEU A 132 16.73 -22.27 -0.36
C LEU A 132 15.99 -22.04 0.96
N TYR A 133 14.66 -22.07 0.93
CA TYR A 133 13.82 -21.93 2.12
C TYR A 133 13.56 -23.26 2.86
N GLY A 134 14.17 -24.36 2.40
CA GLY A 134 14.03 -25.67 3.04
C GLY A 134 12.64 -26.28 2.91
N VAL A 135 11.87 -25.92 1.90
CA VAL A 135 10.56 -26.55 1.61
C VAL A 135 10.78 -28.02 1.31
N PRO A 136 10.08 -28.97 2.01
CA PRO A 136 10.26 -30.39 1.80
C PRO A 136 10.00 -30.81 0.35
N ARG A 137 10.91 -31.61 -0.24
CA ARG A 137 10.86 -31.99 -1.66
C ARG A 137 9.55 -32.69 -2.08
N ASN A 138 8.97 -33.45 -1.18
CA ASN A 138 7.71 -34.16 -1.44
C ASN A 138 6.49 -33.25 -1.66
N ILE A 139 6.57 -31.97 -1.27
CA ILE A 139 5.49 -30.99 -1.43
C ILE A 139 5.83 -29.90 -2.46
N GLN A 140 7.10 -29.77 -2.87
CA GLN A 140 7.55 -28.66 -3.73
C GLN A 140 6.79 -28.62 -5.05
N ASP A 141 6.70 -29.71 -5.79
CA ASP A 141 6.09 -29.74 -7.14
C ASP A 141 4.60 -29.36 -7.07
N LYS A 142 3.89 -29.89 -6.05
CA LYS A 142 2.48 -29.53 -5.81
C LYS A 142 2.35 -28.04 -5.53
N ARG A 143 3.17 -27.52 -4.63
CA ARG A 143 3.14 -26.11 -4.24
C ARG A 143 3.51 -25.16 -5.37
N ILE A 144 4.53 -25.47 -6.15
CA ILE A 144 4.94 -24.69 -7.32
C ILE A 144 3.79 -24.62 -8.33
N LYS A 145 3.16 -25.76 -8.62
CA LYS A 145 2.00 -25.81 -9.51
C LYS A 145 0.86 -24.92 -9.04
N GLU A 146 0.50 -25.01 -7.77
CA GLU A 146 -0.58 -24.22 -7.15
C GLU A 146 -0.29 -22.71 -7.15
N LEU A 147 0.96 -22.33 -6.86
CA LEU A 147 1.37 -20.93 -6.91
C LEU A 147 1.34 -20.38 -8.33
N LEU A 148 1.81 -21.13 -9.32
CA LEU A 148 1.75 -20.72 -10.72
C LEU A 148 0.31 -20.61 -11.22
N GLU A 149 -0.57 -21.52 -10.80
CA GLU A 149 -1.99 -21.46 -11.10
C GLU A 149 -2.67 -20.23 -10.45
N PHE A 150 -2.41 -20.00 -9.16
CA PHE A 150 -2.91 -18.83 -8.45
C PHE A 150 -2.45 -17.50 -9.06
N MET A 151 -1.23 -17.47 -9.61
CA MET A 151 -0.67 -16.29 -10.28
C MET A 151 -1.04 -16.18 -11.76
N GLY A 152 -1.82 -17.13 -12.32
CA GLY A 152 -2.17 -17.14 -13.74
C GLY A 152 -0.94 -17.31 -14.66
N LEU A 153 0.03 -18.11 -14.24
CA LEU A 153 1.28 -18.34 -14.96
C LEU A 153 1.45 -19.80 -15.45
N SER A 154 0.41 -20.64 -15.33
CA SER A 154 0.46 -22.07 -15.68
C SER A 154 0.90 -22.32 -17.13
N ASP A 155 0.35 -21.58 -18.09
CA ASP A 155 0.66 -21.74 -19.53
C ASP A 155 2.12 -21.38 -19.89
N LYS A 156 2.76 -20.60 -19.04
CA LYS A 156 4.16 -20.14 -19.21
C LYS A 156 5.12 -20.74 -18.20
N ALA A 157 4.66 -21.70 -17.38
CA ALA A 157 5.42 -22.32 -16.29
C ALA A 157 6.84 -22.76 -16.67
N HIS A 158 6.97 -23.37 -17.86
CA HIS A 158 8.23 -23.89 -18.40
C HIS A 158 8.96 -22.93 -19.35
N SER A 159 8.39 -21.74 -19.62
CA SER A 159 9.05 -20.72 -20.44
C SER A 159 10.11 -19.98 -19.64
N ARG A 160 11.19 -19.55 -20.31
CA ARG A 160 12.24 -18.73 -19.68
C ARG A 160 11.66 -17.40 -19.21
N VAL A 161 12.03 -16.96 -18.01
CA VAL A 161 11.51 -15.72 -17.40
C VAL A 161 11.94 -14.46 -18.17
N GLU A 162 13.02 -14.52 -18.97
CA GLU A 162 13.40 -13.42 -19.87
C GLU A 162 12.30 -13.07 -20.89
N THR A 163 11.45 -14.04 -21.25
CA THR A 163 10.33 -13.86 -22.20
C THR A 163 9.05 -13.31 -21.54
N TYR A 164 9.06 -13.13 -20.21
CA TYR A 164 7.89 -12.66 -19.47
C TYR A 164 7.71 -11.17 -19.60
N SER A 165 6.44 -10.73 -19.70
CA SER A 165 6.09 -9.32 -19.52
C SER A 165 6.44 -8.84 -18.11
N LYS A 166 6.48 -7.54 -17.88
CA LYS A 166 6.73 -6.95 -16.57
C LYS A 166 5.70 -7.44 -15.53
N GLY A 167 4.42 -7.49 -15.89
CA GLY A 167 3.36 -8.02 -15.03
C GLY A 167 3.53 -9.50 -14.71
N MET A 168 3.93 -10.34 -15.69
CA MET A 168 4.21 -11.74 -15.44
C MET A 168 5.42 -11.93 -14.50
N LYS A 169 6.47 -11.12 -14.65
CA LYS A 169 7.61 -11.12 -13.72
C LYS A 169 7.17 -10.73 -12.32
N GLN A 170 6.31 -9.70 -12.18
CA GLN A 170 5.80 -9.29 -10.88
C GLN A 170 4.97 -10.37 -10.20
N ARG A 171 4.09 -11.06 -10.95
CA ARG A 171 3.35 -12.22 -10.43
C ARG A 171 4.27 -13.37 -10.01
N LEU A 172 5.35 -13.62 -10.75
CA LEU A 172 6.35 -14.59 -10.35
C LEU A 172 7.14 -14.16 -9.09
N HIS A 173 7.39 -12.86 -8.91
CA HIS A 173 7.96 -12.33 -7.66
C HIS A 173 7.04 -12.57 -6.47
N LEU A 174 5.72 -12.38 -6.63
CA LEU A 174 4.74 -12.71 -5.61
C LEU A 174 4.74 -14.22 -5.30
N ALA A 175 4.72 -15.08 -6.35
CA ALA A 175 4.81 -16.54 -6.18
C ALA A 175 6.05 -16.94 -5.38
N ARG A 176 7.20 -16.34 -5.70
CA ARG A 176 8.46 -16.58 -4.98
C ARG A 176 8.35 -16.19 -3.51
N GLY A 177 7.74 -15.03 -3.21
CA GLY A 177 7.53 -14.57 -1.83
C GLY A 177 6.57 -15.44 -1.02
N LEU A 178 5.82 -16.34 -1.69
CA LEU A 178 4.85 -17.26 -1.08
C LEU A 178 5.33 -18.70 -1.00
N ILE A 179 6.52 -19.03 -1.53
CA ILE A 179 6.97 -20.41 -1.73
C ILE A 179 7.09 -21.21 -0.43
N ASN A 180 7.50 -20.57 0.65
CA ASN A 180 7.66 -21.14 1.99
C ASN A 180 6.41 -21.08 2.86
N ASP A 181 5.24 -20.67 2.30
CA ASP A 181 3.97 -20.47 3.03
C ASP A 181 4.07 -19.51 4.22
N PRO A 182 4.52 -18.30 4.00
CA PRO A 182 4.79 -17.37 5.07
C PRO A 182 3.52 -16.99 5.85
N GLU A 183 3.69 -16.71 7.15
CA GLU A 183 2.64 -16.12 7.98
C GLU A 183 2.49 -14.61 7.72
N ILE A 184 3.61 -13.93 7.42
CA ILE A 184 3.66 -12.50 7.10
C ILE A 184 4.33 -12.29 5.75
N ILE A 185 3.77 -11.38 4.96
CA ILE A 185 4.30 -11.00 3.65
C ILE A 185 4.64 -9.52 3.66
N PHE A 186 5.88 -9.19 3.31
CA PHE A 186 6.34 -7.82 3.12
C PHE A 186 6.36 -7.49 1.63
N LEU A 187 5.59 -6.48 1.23
CA LEU A 187 5.47 -6.01 -0.15
C LEU A 187 6.00 -4.58 -0.26
N ASP A 188 7.14 -4.40 -0.91
CA ASP A 188 7.71 -3.07 -1.14
C ASP A 188 7.36 -2.59 -2.55
N GLU A 189 6.41 -1.66 -2.65
CA GLU A 189 5.92 -1.05 -3.89
C GLU A 189 5.48 -2.06 -4.98
N PRO A 190 4.56 -3.00 -4.68
CA PRO A 190 4.27 -4.16 -5.53
C PRO A 190 3.62 -3.85 -6.88
N THR A 191 3.01 -2.67 -7.06
CA THR A 191 2.32 -2.28 -8.30
C THR A 191 3.04 -1.19 -9.07
N VAL A 192 4.18 -0.70 -8.55
CA VAL A 192 4.92 0.40 -9.20
C VAL A 192 5.40 0.03 -10.58
N GLY A 193 5.02 0.88 -11.55
CA GLY A 193 5.40 0.74 -12.95
C GLY A 193 4.72 -0.41 -13.67
N LEU A 194 3.64 -0.98 -13.14
CA LEU A 194 2.75 -1.89 -13.85
C LEU A 194 1.69 -1.10 -14.61
N ASP A 195 1.21 -1.69 -15.70
CA ASP A 195 0.05 -1.19 -16.41
C ASP A 195 -1.20 -1.23 -15.52
N PRO A 196 -2.19 -0.32 -15.71
CA PRO A 196 -3.36 -0.22 -14.83
C PRO A 196 -4.12 -1.53 -14.62
N GLU A 197 -4.32 -2.32 -15.68
CA GLU A 197 -5.01 -3.62 -15.60
C GLU A 197 -4.25 -4.61 -14.73
N ILE A 198 -2.93 -4.73 -14.94
CA ILE A 198 -2.07 -5.61 -14.15
C ILE A 198 -1.99 -5.16 -12.69
N ALA A 199 -2.00 -3.85 -12.44
CA ALA A 199 -2.03 -3.31 -11.08
C ALA A 199 -3.35 -3.66 -10.36
N ILE A 200 -4.49 -3.63 -11.07
CA ILE A 200 -5.81 -4.07 -10.53
C ILE A 200 -5.76 -5.55 -10.16
N GLU A 201 -5.28 -6.41 -11.07
CA GLU A 201 -5.15 -7.85 -10.82
C GLU A 201 -4.21 -8.14 -9.63
N THR A 202 -3.07 -7.45 -9.57
CA THR A 202 -2.10 -7.58 -8.45
C THR A 202 -2.75 -7.21 -7.12
N ARG A 203 -3.50 -6.10 -7.05
CA ARG A 203 -4.25 -5.71 -5.86
C ARG A 203 -5.29 -6.75 -5.45
N SER A 204 -6.01 -7.33 -6.42
CA SER A 204 -6.97 -8.41 -6.16
C SER A 204 -6.30 -9.65 -5.56
N MET A 205 -5.13 -10.04 -6.10
CA MET A 205 -4.34 -11.15 -5.55
C MET A 205 -3.89 -10.87 -4.10
N ILE A 206 -3.43 -9.64 -3.82
CA ILE A 206 -3.02 -9.23 -2.46
C ILE A 206 -4.20 -9.31 -1.48
N LYS A 207 -5.40 -8.85 -1.87
CA LYS A 207 -6.62 -9.00 -1.05
C LYS A 207 -6.94 -10.47 -0.77
N GLY A 208 -6.89 -11.32 -1.79
CA GLY A 208 -7.13 -12.75 -1.64
C GLY A 208 -6.15 -13.45 -0.71
N LEU A 209 -4.94 -12.94 -0.52
CA LEU A 209 -4.00 -13.47 0.47
C LEU A 209 -4.43 -13.14 1.91
N VAL A 210 -4.95 -11.93 2.13
CA VAL A 210 -5.48 -11.53 3.46
C VAL A 210 -6.73 -12.33 3.82
N GLU A 211 -7.63 -12.56 2.86
CA GLU A 211 -8.81 -13.40 3.04
C GLU A 211 -8.45 -14.85 3.44
N LYS A 212 -7.26 -15.31 3.04
CA LYS A 212 -6.66 -16.59 3.45
C LYS A 212 -5.91 -16.52 4.80
N GLY A 213 -6.06 -15.43 5.55
CA GLY A 213 -5.49 -15.26 6.89
C GLY A 213 -4.03 -14.79 6.90
N LYS A 214 -3.44 -14.42 5.77
CA LYS A 214 -2.07 -13.89 5.74
C LYS A 214 -2.03 -12.45 6.28
N THR A 215 -0.99 -12.13 7.04
CA THR A 215 -0.69 -10.75 7.45
C THR A 215 0.18 -10.10 6.39
N ILE A 216 -0.12 -8.87 5.98
CA ILE A 216 0.63 -8.17 4.93
C ILE A 216 1.05 -6.78 5.41
N LEU A 217 2.33 -6.47 5.28
CA LEU A 217 2.83 -5.10 5.35
C LEU A 217 3.20 -4.64 3.94
N LEU A 218 2.45 -3.64 3.46
CA LEU A 218 2.59 -3.05 2.15
C LEU A 218 3.25 -1.67 2.25
N THR A 219 4.28 -1.40 1.45
CA THR A 219 4.71 -0.02 1.25
C THR A 219 4.28 0.48 -0.11
N THR A 220 3.88 1.74 -0.17
CA THR A 220 3.55 2.41 -1.42
C THR A 220 3.70 3.93 -1.27
N HIS A 221 3.89 4.62 -2.39
CA HIS A 221 3.73 6.07 -2.46
C HIS A 221 2.42 6.45 -3.17
N TYR A 222 1.64 5.48 -3.63
CA TYR A 222 0.31 5.68 -4.22
C TYR A 222 -0.76 5.63 -3.12
N MET A 223 -1.27 6.80 -2.73
CA MET A 223 -2.28 6.92 -1.68
C MET A 223 -3.55 6.14 -1.99
N PHE A 224 -3.97 6.12 -3.27
CA PHE A 224 -5.11 5.34 -3.75
C PHE A 224 -4.95 3.82 -3.47
N GLU A 225 -3.74 3.28 -3.63
CA GLU A 225 -3.49 1.86 -3.34
C GLU A 225 -3.71 1.52 -1.87
N ALA A 226 -3.19 2.37 -0.98
CA ALA A 226 -3.38 2.21 0.46
C ALA A 226 -4.85 2.38 0.87
N ASP A 227 -5.55 3.33 0.26
CA ASP A 227 -6.97 3.59 0.51
C ASP A 227 -7.86 2.38 0.18
N VAL A 228 -7.56 1.71 -0.95
CA VAL A 228 -8.35 0.56 -1.44
C VAL A 228 -7.99 -0.74 -0.74
N LEU A 229 -6.74 -0.92 -0.31
CA LEU A 229 -6.22 -2.20 0.18
C LEU A 229 -6.13 -2.28 1.70
N CYS A 230 -5.67 -1.22 2.36
CA CYS A 230 -5.20 -1.31 3.74
C CYS A 230 -6.31 -1.11 4.76
N LYS A 231 -6.28 -1.89 5.84
CA LYS A 231 -7.15 -1.71 7.00
C LYS A 231 -6.73 -0.49 7.82
N ARG A 232 -5.41 -0.35 8.05
CA ARG A 232 -4.80 0.82 8.68
C ARG A 232 -3.59 1.26 7.86
N VAL A 233 -3.26 2.53 7.98
CA VAL A 233 -2.16 3.16 7.24
C VAL A 233 -1.34 4.00 8.20
N ALA A 234 -0.02 3.80 8.20
CA ALA A 234 0.93 4.72 8.80
C ALA A 234 1.52 5.61 7.70
N ILE A 235 1.38 6.91 7.85
CA ILE A 235 2.02 7.89 6.98
C ILE A 235 3.41 8.18 7.51
N ILE A 236 4.43 7.91 6.69
CA ILE A 236 5.83 8.17 7.04
C ILE A 236 6.40 9.32 6.21
N ARG A 237 7.09 10.25 6.87
CA ARG A 237 7.80 11.38 6.25
C ARG A 237 9.10 11.66 6.96
N ASN A 238 10.19 11.83 6.20
CA ASN A 238 11.52 12.19 6.73
C ASN A 238 12.00 11.29 7.88
N GLY A 239 11.62 10.00 7.86
CA GLY A 239 12.00 9.02 8.88
C GLY A 239 11.12 9.01 10.13
N ASP A 240 10.01 9.74 10.17
CA ASP A 240 9.05 9.78 11.27
C ASP A 240 7.67 9.29 10.82
N VAL A 241 6.90 8.63 11.70
CA VAL A 241 5.48 8.35 11.50
C VAL A 241 4.68 9.59 11.90
N VAL A 242 4.07 10.25 10.93
CA VAL A 242 3.32 11.51 11.15
C VAL A 242 1.84 11.29 11.45
N ALA A 243 1.27 10.17 11.03
CA ALA A 243 -0.10 9.78 11.34
C ALA A 243 -0.28 8.27 11.17
N LEU A 244 -1.18 7.67 11.96
CA LEU A 244 -1.55 6.26 11.89
C LEU A 244 -3.03 6.11 12.22
N ASP A 245 -3.83 5.67 11.26
CA ASP A 245 -5.26 5.40 11.42
C ASP A 245 -5.77 4.53 10.25
N THR A 246 -7.06 4.23 10.24
CA THR A 246 -7.75 3.71 9.05
C THR A 246 -7.71 4.76 7.93
N PRO A 247 -7.81 4.37 6.65
CA PRO A 247 -7.94 5.33 5.55
C PRO A 247 -9.08 6.35 5.79
N SER A 248 -10.24 5.86 6.24
CA SER A 248 -11.38 6.73 6.58
C SER A 248 -11.09 7.66 7.75
N GLY A 249 -10.35 7.20 8.77
CA GLY A 249 -9.90 8.03 9.90
C GLY A 249 -8.97 9.14 9.43
N LEU A 250 -7.98 8.81 8.60
CA LEU A 250 -7.05 9.80 8.04
C LEU A 250 -7.76 10.85 7.17
N LYS A 251 -8.76 10.44 6.36
CA LYS A 251 -9.56 11.38 5.57
C LYS A 251 -10.33 12.38 6.42
N LYS A 252 -10.74 12.01 7.64
CA LYS A 252 -11.43 12.94 8.56
C LYS A 252 -10.58 14.14 8.96
N TYR A 253 -9.24 14.06 8.96
CA TYR A 253 -8.37 15.22 9.17
C TYR A 253 -8.55 16.31 8.10
N VAL A 254 -9.12 15.96 6.94
CA VAL A 254 -9.41 16.87 5.83
C VAL A 254 -10.91 17.17 5.74
N MET A 255 -11.75 16.35 6.39
CA MET A 255 -13.22 16.37 6.31
C MET A 255 -13.87 17.62 6.97
N GLU A 256 -13.13 18.66 7.31
CA GLU A 256 -13.79 19.92 7.64
C GLU A 256 -14.59 20.46 6.44
N THR A 257 -14.40 19.89 5.23
CA THR A 257 -15.08 20.38 4.03
C THR A 257 -15.15 19.33 2.92
N SER A 258 -16.34 19.13 2.37
CA SER A 258 -16.56 18.42 1.11
C SER A 258 -16.65 19.41 -0.04
N VAL A 259 -16.24 18.99 -1.25
CA VAL A 259 -16.43 19.79 -2.46
C VAL A 259 -17.57 19.20 -3.27
N VAL A 260 -18.65 19.95 -3.41
CA VAL A 260 -19.76 19.62 -4.31
C VAL A 260 -19.47 20.28 -5.64
N GLU A 261 -19.27 19.44 -6.68
CA GLU A 261 -19.05 19.86 -8.05
C GLU A 261 -20.36 19.70 -8.83
N VAL A 262 -20.88 20.80 -9.34
CA VAL A 262 -22.11 20.86 -10.13
C VAL A 262 -21.75 21.18 -11.57
N GLU A 263 -22.13 20.32 -12.48
CA GLU A 263 -21.98 20.54 -13.92
C GLU A 263 -23.35 20.89 -14.52
N GLY A 264 -23.43 21.98 -15.26
CA GLY A 264 -24.68 22.42 -15.82
C GLY A 264 -24.53 23.49 -16.90
N PHE A 265 -25.65 24.11 -17.22
CA PHE A 265 -25.78 25.26 -18.13
C PHE A 265 -26.82 26.23 -17.61
N GLY A 266 -26.61 27.54 -17.85
CA GLY A 266 -27.52 28.60 -17.39
C GLY A 266 -27.24 29.05 -15.96
N ILE A 267 -26.14 28.59 -15.33
CA ILE A 267 -25.70 29.07 -14.01
C ILE A 267 -25.24 30.51 -14.16
N THR A 268 -25.82 31.39 -13.37
CA THR A 268 -25.58 32.84 -13.41
C THR A 268 -24.67 33.29 -12.26
N GLU A 269 -23.98 34.41 -12.44
CA GLU A 269 -23.21 35.07 -11.37
C GLU A 269 -24.07 35.38 -10.15
N LYS A 270 -25.39 35.61 -10.32
CA LYS A 270 -26.32 35.87 -9.21
C LYS A 270 -26.53 34.64 -8.34
N GLU A 271 -26.59 33.44 -8.94
CA GLU A 271 -26.69 32.18 -8.20
C GLU A 271 -25.38 31.87 -7.50
N VAL A 272 -24.24 32.11 -8.16
CA VAL A 272 -22.90 31.96 -7.56
C VAL A 272 -22.76 32.90 -6.34
N ALA A 273 -23.23 34.15 -6.44
CA ALA A 273 -23.20 35.10 -5.33
C ALA A 273 -24.07 34.63 -4.14
N ARG A 274 -25.26 34.06 -4.41
CA ARG A 274 -26.12 33.47 -3.35
C ARG A 274 -25.39 32.37 -2.57
N PHE A 275 -24.67 31.48 -3.25
CA PHE A 275 -23.86 30.47 -2.56
C PHE A 275 -22.77 31.10 -1.68
N ARG A 276 -22.11 32.16 -2.11
CA ARG A 276 -21.08 32.87 -1.31
C ARG A 276 -21.61 33.50 -0.02
N GLU A 277 -22.90 33.83 0.02
CA GLU A 277 -23.58 34.41 1.17
C GLU A 277 -24.10 33.38 2.17
N MET A 278 -24.12 32.07 1.80
CA MET A 278 -24.63 31.02 2.68
C MET A 278 -23.61 30.69 3.78
N LYS A 279 -24.11 30.61 5.03
CA LYS A 279 -23.28 30.46 6.24
C LYS A 279 -22.42 29.19 6.27
N ASP A 280 -22.92 28.13 5.62
CA ASP A 280 -22.28 26.80 5.65
C ASP A 280 -21.42 26.55 4.38
N ILE A 281 -21.10 27.58 3.63
CA ILE A 281 -20.22 27.53 2.47
C ILE A 281 -18.92 28.28 2.78
N ILE A 282 -17.81 27.56 2.60
CA ILE A 282 -16.47 28.08 2.89
C ILE A 282 -15.90 28.80 1.67
N SER A 283 -16.08 28.21 0.50
CA SER A 283 -15.63 28.82 -0.76
C SER A 283 -16.49 28.35 -1.94
N VAL A 284 -16.58 29.20 -2.95
CA VAL A 284 -17.27 28.91 -4.22
C VAL A 284 -16.36 29.35 -5.36
N SER A 285 -16.07 28.45 -6.27
CA SER A 285 -15.43 28.75 -7.54
C SER A 285 -16.35 28.32 -8.68
N ALA A 286 -16.47 29.17 -9.71
CA ALA A 286 -17.27 28.89 -10.88
C ALA A 286 -16.44 29.09 -12.14
N ASP A 287 -16.54 28.14 -13.05
CA ASP A 287 -16.09 28.26 -14.44
C ASP A 287 -17.37 28.31 -15.31
N LEU A 288 -17.71 29.50 -15.78
CA LEU A 288 -18.95 29.76 -16.52
C LEU A 288 -18.67 29.80 -18.02
N GLY A 289 -18.09 28.73 -18.57
CA GLY A 289 -17.87 28.59 -20.01
C GLY A 289 -19.16 28.54 -20.81
N GLU A 290 -19.08 28.87 -22.13
CA GLU A 290 -20.26 28.94 -23.01
C GLU A 290 -20.96 27.59 -23.22
N ASN A 291 -20.21 26.48 -23.28
CA ASN A 291 -20.74 25.14 -23.60
C ASN A 291 -20.90 24.25 -22.38
N LYS A 292 -20.20 24.56 -21.29
CA LYS A 292 -20.23 23.80 -20.03
C LYS A 292 -19.87 24.72 -18.89
N GLN A 293 -20.66 24.67 -17.84
CA GLN A 293 -20.42 25.43 -16.64
C GLN A 293 -20.15 24.46 -15.47
N VAL A 294 -19.14 24.76 -14.66
CA VAL A 294 -18.74 23.95 -13.51
C VAL A 294 -18.70 24.85 -12.29
N LEU A 295 -19.55 24.53 -11.31
CA LEU A 295 -19.57 25.18 -10.00
C LEU A 295 -18.97 24.23 -8.96
N LYS A 296 -18.01 24.71 -8.19
CA LYS A 296 -17.42 23.97 -7.06
C LYS A 296 -17.71 24.68 -5.77
N ILE A 297 -18.45 24.02 -4.89
CA ILE A 297 -18.91 24.54 -3.60
C ILE A 297 -18.19 23.76 -2.51
N GLN A 298 -17.42 24.44 -1.68
CA GLN A 298 -16.76 23.86 -0.52
C GLN A 298 -17.62 24.06 0.74
N THR A 299 -18.02 22.98 1.40
CA THR A 299 -18.95 23.00 2.52
C THR A 299 -18.64 21.90 3.54
N PRO A 300 -18.88 22.13 4.85
CA PRO A 300 -18.81 21.08 5.86
C PRO A 300 -20.01 20.11 5.85
N LYS A 301 -21.10 20.47 5.15
CA LYS A 301 -22.36 19.68 5.16
C LYS A 301 -22.33 18.41 4.31
N GLY A 302 -21.32 18.21 3.47
CA GLY A 302 -21.24 17.02 2.60
C GLY A 302 -22.46 16.88 1.69
N SER A 303 -23.15 15.73 1.74
CA SER A 303 -24.37 15.46 0.94
C SER A 303 -25.60 16.24 1.37
N GLU A 304 -25.64 16.76 2.58
CA GLU A 304 -26.81 17.49 3.10
C GLU A 304 -27.08 18.78 2.32
N ILE A 305 -26.04 19.37 1.71
CA ILE A 305 -26.18 20.60 0.92
C ILE A 305 -26.86 20.38 -0.44
N ILE A 306 -27.02 19.12 -0.93
CA ILE A 306 -27.57 18.87 -2.28
C ILE A 306 -28.93 19.50 -2.46
N SER A 307 -29.82 19.43 -1.46
CA SER A 307 -31.15 20.01 -1.54
C SER A 307 -31.10 21.52 -1.67
N GLU A 308 -30.18 22.18 -0.96
CA GLU A 308 -29.97 23.63 -1.04
C GLU A 308 -29.38 24.03 -2.40
N VAL A 309 -28.48 23.20 -2.94
CA VAL A 309 -27.89 23.40 -4.28
C VAL A 309 -28.98 23.31 -5.35
N GLN A 310 -29.86 22.31 -5.28
CA GLN A 310 -30.96 22.14 -6.22
C GLN A 310 -31.97 23.28 -6.14
N GLU A 311 -32.23 23.81 -4.93
CA GLU A 311 -33.15 24.94 -4.73
C GLU A 311 -32.59 26.26 -5.31
N VAL A 312 -31.30 26.52 -5.12
CA VAL A 312 -30.64 27.72 -5.66
C VAL A 312 -30.55 27.66 -7.17
N LEU A 313 -30.26 26.51 -7.73
CA LEU A 313 -30.07 26.30 -9.18
C LEU A 313 -31.31 25.76 -9.90
N LYS A 314 -32.51 25.93 -9.34
CA LYS A 314 -33.76 25.40 -9.89
C LYS A 314 -34.07 25.89 -11.32
N ASP A 315 -33.60 27.09 -11.68
CA ASP A 315 -33.80 27.72 -12.98
C ASP A 315 -32.67 27.38 -13.97
N SER A 316 -31.63 26.68 -13.52
CA SER A 316 -30.49 26.23 -14.33
C SER A 316 -30.64 24.76 -14.75
N HIS A 317 -30.07 24.39 -15.88
CA HIS A 317 -30.03 23.00 -16.35
C HIS A 317 -28.81 22.28 -15.75
N ILE A 318 -29.04 21.44 -14.73
CA ILE A 318 -28.00 20.65 -14.07
C ILE A 318 -27.91 19.29 -14.75
N TYR A 319 -26.70 18.93 -15.19
CA TYR A 319 -26.40 17.62 -15.80
C TYR A 319 -25.92 16.61 -14.78
N ASP A 320 -25.09 17.07 -13.81
CA ASP A 320 -24.47 16.20 -12.84
C ASP A 320 -24.15 16.96 -11.53
N ILE A 321 -24.29 16.28 -10.41
CA ILE A 321 -23.87 16.76 -9.09
C ILE A 321 -23.00 15.67 -8.47
N LYS A 322 -21.71 15.97 -8.30
CA LYS A 322 -20.74 15.07 -7.70
C LYS A 322 -20.27 15.63 -6.35
N ILE A 323 -20.34 14.81 -5.33
CA ILE A 323 -19.67 15.12 -4.08
C ILE A 323 -18.28 14.48 -4.15
N LYS A 324 -17.26 15.30 -4.16
CA LYS A 324 -15.87 14.85 -4.01
C LYS A 324 -15.58 14.72 -2.53
N GLU A 325 -15.63 13.49 -2.05
CA GLU A 325 -15.09 13.18 -0.73
C GLU A 325 -13.57 13.36 -0.74
N PRO A 326 -12.99 13.83 0.37
CA PRO A 326 -11.55 13.91 0.50
C PRO A 326 -10.89 12.57 0.24
N THR A 327 -9.81 12.59 -0.50
CA THR A 327 -8.98 11.42 -0.77
C THR A 327 -7.92 11.25 0.32
N LEU A 328 -7.33 10.07 0.40
CA LEU A 328 -6.17 9.84 1.27
C LEU A 328 -4.96 10.72 0.85
N GLU A 329 -4.89 11.10 -0.44
CA GLU A 329 -3.88 12.03 -0.96
C GLU A 329 -4.06 13.45 -0.38
N ASP A 330 -5.31 13.93 -0.31
CA ASP A 330 -5.62 15.22 0.30
C ASP A 330 -5.27 15.22 1.80
N ALA A 331 -5.60 14.12 2.50
CA ALA A 331 -5.23 13.93 3.90
C ALA A 331 -3.70 13.95 4.08
N TYR A 332 -2.97 13.26 3.22
CA TYR A 332 -1.52 13.25 3.22
C TYR A 332 -0.95 14.66 3.03
N LEU A 333 -1.42 15.40 2.01
CA LEU A 333 -0.94 16.76 1.73
C LEU A 333 -1.15 17.71 2.92
N LYS A 334 -2.31 17.64 3.58
CA LYS A 334 -2.60 18.46 4.78
C LYS A 334 -1.70 18.10 5.97
N LEU A 335 -1.57 16.80 6.27
CA LEU A 335 -0.73 16.30 7.38
C LEU A 335 0.76 16.58 7.19
N VAL A 336 1.18 16.81 5.95
CA VAL A 336 2.57 17.02 5.56
C VAL A 336 2.90 18.50 5.41
N ALA A 337 1.90 19.38 5.22
CA ALA A 337 2.07 20.83 5.13
C ALA A 337 2.22 21.50 6.52
N THR A 338 1.76 20.81 7.57
CA THR A 338 1.95 21.21 8.98
C THR A 338 3.29 20.72 9.53
#